data_291d025a5204373ebeeced43eaea10e1
#
_entry.id   291d025a5204373ebeeced43eaea10e1
#
_cell.length_a   1.000
_cell.length_b   1.000
_cell.length_c   1.000
_cell.angle_alpha   90.00
_cell.angle_beta   90.00
_cell.angle_gamma   90.00
#
_symmetry.space_group_name_H-M   'P 1'
#
loop_
_entity.id
_entity.type
_entity.pdbx_description
1 polymer ?
#
loop_
_entity_poly.entity_id
_entity_poly.type
_entity_poly.pdbx_seq_one_letter_code
_entity_poly.pdbx_strand_id
1 'polypeptide(L)'
;MSRKIRAFAKKKVAAHRKCRTQGFLLLASPEVRAVTEYRLFLGMPAIASSNSFGAVNPVLINYEFGTRHVMNAPSVNIHDEKILILDFGSQYTQLIARRVRELNVYCEIHPFNNPPALTEDIKGVILSGSPYSTLQEDAPQFDLSDIKGKLPLLGVCYGAQYMALVGGGQVAPSEIREYGRANLSEVDATSDLFQGVGAGSQVWMSHGDTIMELPIDFEVIASTHDVRVAGYKVKDEATYGIQFHPEVYHSTDGTQLLKNFLYDVVGVSGDWTPAHFVDETVAQLKAQLGNDKVVLGLSGGVDSSVAAMLLHKAIGANLYCIFVNNGLLRKDEFTQVLKQYEGMGLNVKGVDASDRFLDALAGIEEPEAKRKAIGRVFIEVFDDEAHMIEDVVWLAQGTIYPDIIESISVKGPSATIKSHHNVGGLPDFMKLKVVEPLKTLFKDEVRRVGASMDMSAELLGRHPFPGPGLAIRILGDITAEKVRILQEVDHIFINGLKTEGLYDKVWQAGCILLPVNSVGVMGDERTYEKVVALRAVESTDGMTADWVHLPYEFLAKVSNQIINKVKGVNRVVYDISSKPPATIEWE
;
A
#
# COMPACT_ATOMS: atom_id res chain seq x y z
N MET A 1 -9.62 11.25 -57.53
CA MET A 1 -9.82 11.45 -56.05
C MET A 1 -10.72 10.33 -55.51
N SER A 2 -10.17 9.34 -54.83
CA SER A 2 -10.81 8.06 -54.51
C SER A 2 -11.90 8.17 -53.45
N ARG A 3 -12.92 7.29 -53.51
CA ARG A 3 -14.04 7.23 -52.56
C ARG A 3 -13.64 7.18 -51.08
N LYS A 4 -12.40 6.80 -50.75
CA LYS A 4 -11.86 6.78 -49.38
C LYS A 4 -11.60 8.17 -48.80
N ILE A 5 -11.29 9.21 -49.59
CA ILE A 5 -11.04 10.58 -49.13
C ILE A 5 -12.33 11.29 -48.76
N ARG A 6 -13.45 10.97 -49.45
CA ARG A 6 -14.77 11.54 -49.11
C ARG A 6 -15.39 10.97 -47.82
N ALA A 7 -15.05 9.73 -47.42
CA ALA A 7 -15.49 9.12 -46.18
C ALA A 7 -14.73 9.71 -44.96
N PHE A 8 -13.47 10.08 -45.15
CA PHE A 8 -12.65 10.70 -44.07
C PHE A 8 -13.07 12.13 -43.75
N ALA A 9 -13.46 12.90 -44.80
CA ALA A 9 -13.96 14.28 -44.62
C ALA A 9 -15.33 14.31 -43.92
N LYS A 10 -16.22 13.35 -44.17
CA LYS A 10 -17.53 13.28 -43.49
C LYS A 10 -17.43 12.88 -42.03
N LYS A 11 -16.44 12.03 -41.65
CA LYS A 11 -16.18 11.71 -40.24
C LYS A 11 -15.59 12.88 -39.43
N LYS A 12 -14.75 13.74 -40.03
CA LYS A 12 -14.20 14.93 -39.36
C LYS A 12 -15.25 16.02 -39.12
N VAL A 13 -16.22 16.19 -40.01
CA VAL A 13 -17.30 17.18 -39.84
C VAL A 13 -18.30 16.74 -38.77
N ALA A 14 -18.55 15.46 -38.61
CA ALA A 14 -19.40 14.91 -37.53
C ALA A 14 -18.73 15.00 -36.14
N ALA A 15 -17.40 14.84 -36.07
CA ALA A 15 -16.64 15.04 -34.83
C ALA A 15 -16.60 16.51 -34.39
N HIS A 16 -16.54 17.43 -35.34
CA HIS A 16 -16.54 18.89 -35.03
C HIS A 16 -17.89 19.41 -34.53
N ARG A 17 -19.02 18.75 -34.90
CA ARG A 17 -20.36 19.14 -34.38
C ARG A 17 -20.61 18.59 -32.95
N LYS A 18 -19.97 17.49 -32.54
CA LYS A 18 -20.07 16.95 -31.17
C LYS A 18 -19.20 17.72 -30.16
N CYS A 19 -18.11 18.34 -30.62
CA CYS A 19 -17.22 19.12 -29.73
C CYS A 19 -17.75 20.51 -29.39
N ARG A 20 -18.72 21.09 -30.18
CA ARG A 20 -19.27 22.41 -29.90
C ARG A 20 -20.32 22.44 -28.80
N THR A 21 -20.91 21.31 -28.44
CA THR A 21 -21.90 21.22 -27.35
C THR A 21 -21.27 20.89 -25.99
N GLN A 22 -20.02 20.44 -25.94
CA GLN A 22 -19.29 20.21 -24.68
C GLN A 22 -18.30 21.30 -24.31
N GLY A 23 -18.00 22.23 -25.23
CA GLY A 23 -16.99 23.28 -25.02
C GLY A 23 -17.46 24.51 -24.19
N PHE A 24 -18.75 24.60 -23.88
CA PHE A 24 -19.28 25.74 -23.12
C PHE A 24 -19.31 25.56 -21.61
N LEU A 25 -18.99 24.34 -21.10
CA LEU A 25 -18.99 24.03 -19.67
C LEU A 25 -17.62 24.21 -18.98
N LEU A 26 -16.56 24.46 -19.74
CA LEU A 26 -15.17 24.48 -19.21
C LEU A 26 -14.65 25.88 -18.83
N LEU A 27 -15.42 26.95 -19.01
CA LEU A 27 -15.01 28.34 -18.72
C LEU A 27 -15.86 29.05 -17.67
N ALA A 28 -16.75 28.37 -16.97
CA ALA A 28 -17.52 28.95 -15.88
C ALA A 28 -16.87 28.67 -14.53
N SER A 29 -16.86 29.71 -13.66
CA SER A 29 -16.36 29.57 -12.28
C SER A 29 -17.18 28.51 -11.48
N PRO A 30 -16.65 27.95 -10.38
CA PRO A 30 -17.35 26.95 -9.57
C PRO A 30 -18.75 27.38 -9.11
N GLU A 31 -18.95 28.66 -8.86
CA GLU A 31 -20.24 29.23 -8.40
C GLU A 31 -21.31 29.22 -9.51
N VAL A 32 -20.93 29.39 -10.78
CA VAL A 32 -21.85 29.31 -11.92
C VAL A 32 -22.24 27.86 -12.21
N ARG A 33 -21.37 26.90 -11.94
CA ARG A 33 -21.68 25.45 -12.05
C ARG A 33 -22.76 25.01 -11.06
N ALA A 34 -22.62 25.40 -9.79
CA ALA A 34 -23.58 25.04 -8.75
C ALA A 34 -25.00 25.53 -9.05
N VAL A 35 -25.15 26.75 -9.59
CA VAL A 35 -26.46 27.32 -9.93
C VAL A 35 -27.10 26.62 -11.14
N THR A 36 -26.29 26.13 -12.10
CA THR A 36 -26.80 25.46 -13.31
C THR A 36 -27.24 24.03 -13.01
N GLU A 37 -26.52 23.32 -12.15
CA GLU A 37 -26.88 21.96 -11.71
C GLU A 37 -28.16 21.98 -10.84
N TYR A 38 -28.31 22.99 -9.96
CA TYR A 38 -29.50 23.12 -9.11
C TYR A 38 -30.79 23.42 -9.92
N ARG A 39 -30.69 24.12 -11.06
CA ARG A 39 -31.83 24.37 -11.96
C ARG A 39 -32.25 23.13 -12.77
N LEU A 40 -31.31 22.25 -13.13
CA LEU A 40 -31.63 21.00 -13.83
C LEU A 40 -32.35 19.99 -12.91
N PHE A 41 -32.09 20.03 -11.61
CA PHE A 41 -32.74 19.15 -10.64
C PHE A 41 -34.19 19.55 -10.32
N LEU A 42 -34.57 20.84 -10.51
CA LEU A 42 -35.90 21.34 -10.19
C LEU A 42 -36.87 21.43 -11.39
N GLY A 43 -36.48 20.96 -12.59
CA GLY A 43 -37.38 20.80 -13.73
C GLY A 43 -37.97 22.10 -14.28
N MET A 44 -37.31 23.25 -14.10
CA MET A 44 -37.82 24.54 -14.63
C MET A 44 -37.32 24.80 -16.05
N PRO A 45 -38.19 25.30 -16.98
CA PRO A 45 -37.81 25.54 -18.35
C PRO A 45 -36.88 26.77 -18.49
N ALA A 46 -35.89 26.63 -19.37
CA ALA A 46 -34.93 27.69 -19.68
C ALA A 46 -35.62 28.86 -20.38
N ILE A 47 -35.52 30.05 -19.80
CA ILE A 47 -35.97 31.30 -20.45
C ILE A 47 -34.85 31.77 -21.39
N ALA A 48 -35.16 31.86 -22.68
CA ALA A 48 -34.27 32.36 -23.71
C ALA A 48 -34.02 33.87 -23.51
N SER A 49 -32.76 34.28 -23.39
CA SER A 49 -32.34 35.67 -23.33
C SER A 49 -32.39 36.31 -24.71
N SER A 50 -33.33 37.23 -24.95
CA SER A 50 -33.26 38.19 -26.06
C SER A 50 -32.69 39.51 -25.54
N ASN A 51 -31.63 39.98 -26.19
CA ASN A 51 -31.04 41.30 -25.95
C ASN A 51 -32.01 42.43 -26.31
N SER A 52 -32.37 43.28 -25.35
CA SER A 52 -32.69 44.68 -25.64
C SER A 52 -32.45 45.53 -24.37
N PHE A 53 -31.67 46.58 -24.53
CA PHE A 53 -31.33 47.55 -23.50
C PHE A 53 -32.56 48.36 -23.07
N GLY A 54 -32.84 48.41 -21.78
CA GLY A 54 -33.75 49.33 -21.14
C GLY A 54 -33.44 49.38 -19.64
N ALA A 55 -33.02 50.54 -19.17
CA ALA A 55 -32.69 50.80 -17.78
C ALA A 55 -33.94 50.68 -16.89
N VAL A 56 -33.93 49.81 -15.90
CA VAL A 56 -34.91 49.72 -14.83
C VAL A 56 -34.19 49.65 -13.49
N ASN A 57 -34.57 50.59 -12.58
CA ASN A 57 -34.06 50.68 -11.22
C ASN A 57 -34.20 49.38 -10.44
N PRO A 58 -33.20 49.00 -9.63
CA PRO A 58 -33.29 47.83 -8.76
C PRO A 58 -34.17 48.14 -7.55
N VAL A 59 -35.33 47.49 -7.46
CA VAL A 59 -36.10 47.40 -6.21
C VAL A 59 -35.37 46.39 -5.32
N LEU A 60 -34.76 46.85 -4.24
CA LEU A 60 -34.20 46.04 -3.18
C LEU A 60 -35.34 45.34 -2.42
N ILE A 61 -35.56 44.07 -2.72
CA ILE A 61 -36.38 43.19 -1.88
C ILE A 61 -35.42 42.59 -0.84
N ASN A 62 -35.50 43.09 0.39
CA ASN A 62 -34.85 42.49 1.53
C ASN A 62 -35.53 41.13 1.83
N TYR A 63 -34.88 40.05 1.49
CA TYR A 63 -35.20 38.73 2.07
C TYR A 63 -34.41 38.59 3.37
N GLU A 64 -35.09 38.65 4.51
CA GLU A 64 -34.56 38.16 5.78
C GLU A 64 -34.28 36.64 5.63
N PHE A 65 -33.01 36.29 5.46
CA PHE A 65 -32.57 34.92 5.65
C PHE A 65 -32.67 34.61 7.15
N GLY A 66 -33.78 33.97 7.53
CA GLY A 66 -33.84 33.27 8.80
C GLY A 66 -32.66 32.29 8.86
N THR A 67 -31.81 32.45 9.86
CA THR A 67 -30.75 31.52 10.21
C THR A 67 -31.38 30.15 10.49
N ARG A 68 -31.53 29.31 9.44
CA ARG A 68 -31.67 27.88 9.64
C ARG A 68 -30.35 27.44 10.21
N HIS A 69 -30.39 26.99 11.45
CA HIS A 69 -29.33 26.12 11.98
C HIS A 69 -29.11 25.03 10.93
N VAL A 70 -27.98 25.10 10.24
CA VAL A 70 -27.41 23.95 9.57
C VAL A 70 -27.12 22.99 10.73
N MET A 71 -28.00 22.01 10.91
CA MET A 71 -27.63 20.85 11.71
C MET A 71 -26.36 20.33 11.04
N ASN A 72 -25.22 20.48 11.73
CA ASN A 72 -24.02 19.76 11.37
C ASN A 72 -24.46 18.30 11.23
N ALA A 73 -24.37 17.75 10.04
CA ALA A 73 -24.41 16.32 9.89
C ALA A 73 -23.41 15.77 10.92
N PRO A 74 -23.76 14.77 11.74
CA PRO A 74 -22.82 14.19 12.66
C PRO A 74 -21.56 13.86 11.84
N SER A 75 -20.40 14.32 12.31
CA SER A 75 -19.12 13.92 11.74
C SER A 75 -19.08 12.40 11.89
N VAL A 76 -19.29 11.69 10.80
CA VAL A 76 -19.17 10.23 10.79
C VAL A 76 -17.68 9.96 11.06
N ASN A 77 -17.43 9.41 12.24
CA ASN A 77 -16.08 8.99 12.59
C ASN A 77 -15.76 7.78 11.71
N ILE A 78 -14.71 7.81 10.90
CA ILE A 78 -14.36 6.66 10.03
C ILE A 78 -14.12 5.37 10.80
N HIS A 79 -13.97 5.45 12.11
CA HIS A 79 -13.86 4.31 13.00
C HIS A 79 -15.20 3.85 13.59
N ASP A 80 -16.32 4.49 13.23
CA ASP A 80 -17.66 4.10 13.71
C ASP A 80 -18.13 2.75 13.14
N GLU A 81 -17.51 2.28 12.08
CA GLU A 81 -17.75 0.98 11.45
C GLU A 81 -16.43 0.29 11.14
N LYS A 82 -16.12 -0.79 11.85
CA LYS A 82 -14.91 -1.58 11.58
C LYS A 82 -15.17 -3.07 11.57
N ILE A 83 -14.34 -3.77 10.81
CA ILE A 83 -14.25 -5.24 10.81
C ILE A 83 -13.07 -5.65 11.67
N LEU A 84 -13.34 -6.52 12.63
CA LEU A 84 -12.28 -7.15 13.42
C LEU A 84 -11.79 -8.40 12.70
N ILE A 85 -10.49 -8.49 12.44
CA ILE A 85 -9.86 -9.69 11.89
C ILE A 85 -9.04 -10.34 12.99
N LEU A 86 -9.43 -11.55 13.41
CA LEU A 86 -8.67 -12.34 14.37
C LEU A 86 -7.64 -13.19 13.63
N ASP A 87 -6.37 -12.92 13.96
CA ASP A 87 -5.23 -13.59 13.33
C ASP A 87 -4.84 -14.86 14.08
N PHE A 88 -5.02 -16.00 13.42
CA PHE A 88 -4.60 -17.32 13.89
C PHE A 88 -3.20 -17.71 13.35
N GLY A 89 -2.42 -16.74 12.86
CA GLY A 89 -1.05 -16.92 12.39
C GLY A 89 -0.92 -17.21 10.90
N SER A 90 -1.95 -16.96 10.09
CA SER A 90 -1.90 -17.15 8.65
C SER A 90 -0.98 -16.12 7.98
N GLN A 91 -0.17 -16.57 7.04
CA GLN A 91 0.56 -15.68 6.13
C GLN A 91 -0.37 -14.81 5.25
N TYR A 92 -1.65 -15.16 5.14
CA TYR A 92 -2.63 -14.45 4.32
C TYR A 92 -3.50 -13.45 5.11
N THR A 93 -3.36 -13.36 6.44
CA THR A 93 -4.19 -12.45 7.26
C THR A 93 -4.11 -11.01 6.78
N GLN A 94 -2.91 -10.52 6.44
CA GLN A 94 -2.74 -9.16 5.90
C GLN A 94 -3.42 -8.96 4.54
N LEU A 95 -3.54 -10.02 3.72
CA LEU A 95 -4.26 -9.96 2.44
C LEU A 95 -5.77 -9.82 2.67
N ILE A 96 -6.33 -10.51 3.66
CA ILE A 96 -7.74 -10.33 4.06
C ILE A 96 -7.98 -8.85 4.38
N ALA A 97 -7.16 -8.26 5.26
CA ALA A 97 -7.30 -6.87 5.64
C ALA A 97 -7.18 -5.91 4.44
N ARG A 98 -6.21 -6.14 3.55
CA ARG A 98 -6.06 -5.33 2.33
C ARG A 98 -7.30 -5.39 1.44
N ARG A 99 -7.89 -6.58 1.23
CA ARG A 99 -9.11 -6.72 0.43
C ARG A 99 -10.30 -6.00 1.07
N VAL A 100 -10.45 -6.08 2.39
CA VAL A 100 -11.46 -5.31 3.13
C VAL A 100 -11.26 -3.80 2.91
N ARG A 101 -10.01 -3.30 3.03
CA ARG A 101 -9.66 -1.89 2.82
C ARG A 101 -9.81 -1.43 1.36
N GLU A 102 -9.50 -2.28 0.39
CA GLU A 102 -9.74 -2.03 -1.03
C GLU A 102 -11.24 -1.86 -1.34
N LEU A 103 -12.09 -2.46 -0.54
CA LEU A 103 -13.55 -2.30 -0.57
C LEU A 103 -14.05 -1.10 0.28
N ASN A 104 -13.17 -0.15 0.63
CA ASN A 104 -13.48 1.05 1.41
C ASN A 104 -14.07 0.79 2.81
N VAL A 105 -13.68 -0.30 3.45
CA VAL A 105 -14.10 -0.65 4.81
C VAL A 105 -12.90 -0.66 5.74
N TYR A 106 -13.01 0.01 6.88
CA TYR A 106 -11.95 -0.02 7.89
C TYR A 106 -11.90 -1.38 8.59
N CYS A 107 -10.70 -1.89 8.85
CA CYS A 107 -10.51 -3.13 9.60
C CYS A 107 -9.23 -3.08 10.44
N GLU A 108 -9.20 -3.87 11.49
CA GLU A 108 -8.04 -4.05 12.36
C GLU A 108 -7.72 -5.54 12.48
N ILE A 109 -6.42 -5.86 12.49
CA ILE A 109 -5.90 -7.21 12.75
C ILE A 109 -5.47 -7.28 14.20
N HIS A 110 -5.99 -8.25 14.93
CA HIS A 110 -5.58 -8.55 16.30
C HIS A 110 -5.26 -10.04 16.45
N PRO A 111 -4.21 -10.39 17.23
CA PRO A 111 -3.94 -11.78 17.54
C PRO A 111 -5.13 -12.43 18.25
N PHE A 112 -5.45 -13.68 17.90
CA PHE A 112 -6.56 -14.43 18.51
C PHE A 112 -6.46 -14.53 20.04
N ASN A 113 -5.23 -14.53 20.60
CA ASN A 113 -4.96 -14.64 22.03
C ASN A 113 -4.89 -13.29 22.76
N ASN A 114 -5.07 -12.18 22.04
CA ASN A 114 -5.14 -10.82 22.60
C ASN A 114 -6.13 -9.97 21.78
N PRO A 115 -7.42 -10.36 21.74
CA PRO A 115 -8.43 -9.60 21.03
C PRO A 115 -8.73 -8.28 21.76
N PRO A 116 -9.18 -7.24 21.06
CA PRO A 116 -9.68 -6.03 21.69
C PRO A 116 -11.02 -6.29 22.38
N ALA A 117 -11.43 -5.38 23.25
CA ALA A 117 -12.80 -5.38 23.74
C ALA A 117 -13.78 -5.18 22.56
N LEU A 118 -14.88 -5.91 22.55
CA LEU A 118 -15.92 -5.75 21.54
C LEU A 118 -16.71 -4.46 21.84
N THR A 119 -16.51 -3.48 21.00
CA THR A 119 -17.15 -2.15 21.07
C THR A 119 -18.21 -2.02 19.98
N GLU A 120 -19.13 -1.05 20.09
CA GLU A 120 -20.26 -0.87 19.16
C GLU A 120 -19.84 -0.54 17.72
N ASP A 121 -18.62 -0.06 17.52
CA ASP A 121 -18.02 0.22 16.21
C ASP A 121 -17.58 -1.06 15.47
N ILE A 122 -17.43 -2.21 16.15
CA ILE A 122 -17.16 -3.50 15.50
C ILE A 122 -18.47 -4.03 14.92
N LYS A 123 -18.60 -4.02 13.59
CA LYS A 123 -19.80 -4.43 12.87
C LYS A 123 -19.76 -5.89 12.40
N GLY A 124 -18.58 -6.47 12.25
CA GLY A 124 -18.40 -7.85 11.84
C GLY A 124 -17.01 -8.38 12.19
N VAL A 125 -16.88 -9.69 12.15
CA VAL A 125 -15.63 -10.39 12.51
C VAL A 125 -15.22 -11.36 11.41
N ILE A 126 -13.93 -11.41 11.10
CA ILE A 126 -13.33 -12.40 10.19
C ILE A 126 -12.30 -13.21 10.98
N LEU A 127 -12.41 -14.55 10.96
CA LEU A 127 -11.42 -15.47 11.49
C LEU A 127 -10.48 -15.86 10.35
N SER A 128 -9.20 -15.65 10.51
CA SER A 128 -8.21 -15.96 9.47
C SER A 128 -7.92 -17.47 9.35
N GLY A 129 -7.12 -17.83 8.38
CA GLY A 129 -6.45 -19.14 8.31
C GLY A 129 -5.39 -19.31 9.42
N SER A 130 -4.78 -20.49 9.47
CA SER A 130 -3.68 -20.81 10.37
C SER A 130 -2.73 -21.83 9.71
N PRO A 131 -1.43 -21.85 10.04
CA PRO A 131 -0.54 -22.94 9.66
C PRO A 131 -0.77 -24.22 10.50
N TYR A 132 -1.57 -24.13 11.57
CA TYR A 132 -1.89 -25.27 12.45
C TYR A 132 -3.07 -26.08 11.91
N SER A 133 -3.08 -27.38 12.24
CA SER A 133 -4.31 -28.18 12.16
C SER A 133 -5.17 -27.93 13.39
N THR A 134 -6.51 -27.86 13.21
CA THR A 134 -7.45 -27.75 14.35
C THR A 134 -7.41 -28.96 15.28
N LEU A 135 -6.78 -30.06 14.85
CA LEU A 135 -6.64 -31.32 15.59
C LEU A 135 -5.37 -31.39 16.46
N GLN A 136 -4.47 -30.42 16.36
CA GLN A 136 -3.25 -30.35 17.15
C GLN A 136 -3.53 -29.86 18.57
N GLU A 137 -2.79 -30.37 19.56
CA GLU A 137 -2.96 -29.99 20.97
C GLU A 137 -2.66 -28.49 21.22
N ASP A 138 -1.74 -27.92 20.46
CA ASP A 138 -1.33 -26.51 20.53
C ASP A 138 -2.02 -25.63 19.49
N ALA A 139 -3.07 -26.14 18.85
CA ALA A 139 -3.86 -25.36 17.88
C ALA A 139 -4.44 -24.09 18.52
N PRO A 140 -4.42 -22.97 17.80
CA PRO A 140 -5.03 -21.72 18.24
C PRO A 140 -6.52 -21.90 18.57
N GLN A 141 -6.92 -21.53 19.77
CA GLN A 141 -8.31 -21.60 20.23
C GLN A 141 -8.80 -20.23 20.68
N PHE A 142 -10.07 -19.94 20.43
CA PHE A 142 -10.70 -18.68 20.77
C PHE A 142 -12.16 -18.92 21.18
N ASP A 143 -12.62 -18.31 22.28
CA ASP A 143 -14.01 -18.41 22.69
C ASP A 143 -14.90 -17.55 21.77
N LEU A 144 -15.76 -18.20 21.01
CA LEU A 144 -16.68 -17.55 20.08
C LEU A 144 -18.00 -17.10 20.73
N SER A 145 -18.21 -17.36 22.02
CA SER A 145 -19.50 -17.13 22.71
C SER A 145 -19.98 -15.67 22.68
N ASP A 146 -19.03 -14.72 22.58
CA ASP A 146 -19.36 -13.29 22.52
C ASP A 146 -19.54 -12.77 21.09
N ILE A 147 -19.22 -13.56 20.06
CA ILE A 147 -19.26 -13.17 18.65
C ILE A 147 -20.32 -13.95 17.88
N LYS A 148 -20.29 -15.29 17.94
CA LYS A 148 -21.19 -16.17 17.16
C LYS A 148 -22.64 -15.90 17.52
N GLY A 149 -23.49 -15.67 16.51
CA GLY A 149 -24.91 -15.34 16.68
C GLY A 149 -25.20 -13.92 17.20
N LYS A 150 -24.16 -13.11 17.51
CA LYS A 150 -24.30 -11.72 17.96
C LYS A 150 -23.78 -10.71 16.96
N LEU A 151 -22.73 -11.06 16.24
CA LEU A 151 -22.12 -10.27 15.18
C LEU A 151 -22.03 -11.10 13.91
N PRO A 152 -22.12 -10.50 12.72
CA PRO A 152 -21.77 -11.15 11.46
C PRO A 152 -20.35 -11.73 11.52
N LEU A 153 -20.21 -13.01 11.15
CA LEU A 153 -18.97 -13.77 11.32
C LEU A 153 -18.62 -14.54 10.06
N LEU A 154 -17.38 -14.38 9.57
CA LEU A 154 -16.83 -15.14 8.47
C LEU A 154 -15.59 -15.90 8.91
N GLY A 155 -15.58 -17.23 8.81
CA GLY A 155 -14.39 -18.05 8.98
C GLY A 155 -13.76 -18.37 7.63
N VAL A 156 -12.43 -18.14 7.51
CA VAL A 156 -11.64 -18.46 6.32
C VAL A 156 -10.69 -19.60 6.64
N CYS A 157 -10.72 -20.67 5.87
CA CYS A 157 -9.85 -21.84 5.97
C CYS A 157 -9.84 -22.43 7.40
N TYR A 158 -8.79 -22.22 8.18
CA TYR A 158 -8.74 -22.63 9.59
C TYR A 158 -9.93 -22.08 10.40
N GLY A 159 -10.29 -20.82 10.25
CA GLY A 159 -11.43 -20.21 10.93
C GLY A 159 -12.73 -20.94 10.66
N ALA A 160 -12.95 -21.40 9.42
CA ALA A 160 -14.12 -22.21 9.06
C ALA A 160 -14.06 -23.61 9.69
N GLN A 161 -12.91 -24.28 9.64
CA GLN A 161 -12.73 -25.57 10.29
C GLN A 161 -12.94 -25.49 11.81
N TYR A 162 -12.37 -24.45 12.42
CA TYR A 162 -12.50 -24.21 13.87
C TYR A 162 -13.96 -24.03 14.29
N MET A 163 -14.72 -23.20 13.59
CA MET A 163 -16.14 -22.99 13.87
C MET A 163 -16.96 -24.28 13.70
N ALA A 164 -16.70 -25.06 12.65
CA ALA A 164 -17.35 -26.35 12.44
C ALA A 164 -17.06 -27.33 13.58
N LEU A 165 -15.80 -27.43 14.00
CA LEU A 165 -15.36 -28.33 15.08
C LEU A 165 -15.98 -27.94 16.42
N VAL A 166 -15.90 -26.66 16.81
CA VAL A 166 -16.48 -26.14 18.07
C VAL A 166 -18.00 -26.27 18.09
N GLY A 167 -18.66 -26.18 16.94
CA GLY A 167 -20.09 -26.43 16.78
C GLY A 167 -20.51 -27.90 16.91
N GLY A 168 -19.56 -28.83 17.00
CA GLY A 168 -19.81 -30.28 17.14
C GLY A 168 -19.73 -31.04 15.80
N GLY A 169 -19.24 -30.44 14.74
CA GLY A 169 -18.91 -31.10 13.48
C GLY A 169 -17.60 -31.91 13.57
N GLN A 170 -17.20 -32.49 12.44
CA GLN A 170 -15.98 -33.29 12.34
C GLN A 170 -15.03 -32.72 11.30
N VAL A 171 -13.78 -32.54 11.72
CA VAL A 171 -12.65 -32.17 10.85
C VAL A 171 -11.66 -33.33 10.87
N ALA A 172 -11.10 -33.69 9.73
CA ALA A 172 -10.12 -34.77 9.60
C ALA A 172 -9.04 -34.38 8.57
N PRO A 173 -7.84 -34.97 8.65
CA PRO A 173 -6.85 -34.85 7.60
C PRO A 173 -7.42 -35.29 6.26
N SER A 174 -7.25 -34.47 5.23
CA SER A 174 -7.69 -34.82 3.88
C SER A 174 -6.80 -35.92 3.31
N GLU A 175 -7.41 -36.94 2.68
CA GLU A 175 -6.67 -37.99 1.95
C GLU A 175 -5.96 -37.39 0.73
N ILE A 176 -6.55 -36.35 0.14
CA ILE A 176 -6.00 -35.60 -0.98
C ILE A 176 -5.65 -34.19 -0.46
N ARG A 177 -4.36 -33.88 -0.39
CA ARG A 177 -3.92 -32.53 -0.01
C ARG A 177 -4.38 -31.53 -1.07
N GLU A 178 -5.19 -30.56 -0.67
CA GLU A 178 -5.70 -29.54 -1.55
C GLU A 178 -4.88 -28.25 -1.45
N TYR A 179 -3.91 -28.14 -2.34
CA TYR A 179 -3.10 -26.95 -2.52
C TYR A 179 -3.19 -26.48 -3.96
N GLY A 180 -3.65 -25.23 -4.14
CA GLY A 180 -3.70 -24.62 -5.45
C GLY A 180 -5.10 -24.27 -5.92
N ARG A 181 -5.29 -24.34 -7.22
CA ARG A 181 -6.54 -23.93 -7.88
C ARG A 181 -7.57 -25.06 -7.86
N ALA A 182 -8.77 -24.74 -7.38
CA ALA A 182 -9.96 -25.56 -7.51
C ALA A 182 -11.10 -24.74 -8.15
N ASN A 183 -12.14 -25.40 -8.65
CA ASN A 183 -13.32 -24.71 -9.14
C ASN A 183 -14.54 -25.11 -8.30
N LEU A 184 -15.39 -24.15 -7.98
CA LEU A 184 -16.66 -24.42 -7.32
C LEU A 184 -17.55 -25.26 -8.28
N SER A 185 -18.01 -26.41 -7.80
CA SER A 185 -18.90 -27.30 -8.57
C SER A 185 -20.37 -26.98 -8.31
N GLU A 186 -20.69 -26.67 -7.06
CA GLU A 186 -22.03 -26.30 -6.61
C GLU A 186 -21.95 -25.04 -5.76
N VAL A 187 -22.93 -24.15 -5.96
CA VAL A 187 -23.05 -22.89 -5.21
C VAL A 187 -24.53 -22.61 -4.98
N ASP A 188 -24.91 -22.33 -3.74
CA ASP A 188 -26.23 -21.80 -3.42
C ASP A 188 -26.30 -20.32 -3.79
N ALA A 189 -26.86 -20.02 -4.94
CA ALA A 189 -27.05 -18.67 -5.47
C ALA A 189 -28.03 -17.81 -4.63
N THR A 190 -28.77 -18.41 -3.69
CA THR A 190 -29.69 -17.69 -2.78
C THR A 190 -28.99 -17.20 -1.51
N SER A 191 -27.77 -17.69 -1.26
CA SER A 191 -26.94 -17.24 -0.15
C SER A 191 -26.43 -15.84 -0.38
N ASP A 192 -26.63 -14.93 0.58
CA ASP A 192 -26.13 -13.54 0.52
C ASP A 192 -24.64 -13.50 0.26
N LEU A 193 -23.86 -14.44 0.84
CA LEU A 193 -22.39 -14.50 0.64
C LEU A 193 -22.00 -14.81 -0.81
N PHE A 194 -22.77 -15.63 -1.54
CA PHE A 194 -22.42 -16.09 -2.88
C PHE A 194 -23.18 -15.36 -4.01
N GLN A 195 -23.85 -14.25 -3.74
CA GLN A 195 -24.51 -13.46 -4.77
C GLN A 195 -23.50 -13.02 -5.85
N GLY A 196 -23.81 -13.33 -7.11
CA GLY A 196 -22.93 -13.02 -8.25
C GLY A 196 -21.72 -13.95 -8.39
N VAL A 197 -21.56 -14.96 -7.53
CA VAL A 197 -20.53 -16.00 -7.63
C VAL A 197 -21.19 -17.30 -8.04
N GLY A 198 -20.76 -17.87 -9.16
CA GLY A 198 -21.39 -19.06 -9.74
C GLY A 198 -20.51 -20.32 -9.69
N ALA A 199 -21.13 -21.45 -10.02
CA ALA A 199 -20.41 -22.67 -10.31
C ALA A 199 -19.40 -22.44 -11.46
N GLY A 200 -18.20 -23.03 -11.33
CA GLY A 200 -17.07 -22.81 -12.23
C GLY A 200 -16.11 -21.72 -11.77
N SER A 201 -16.47 -20.88 -10.79
CA SER A 201 -15.56 -19.89 -10.21
C SER A 201 -14.32 -20.55 -9.63
N GLN A 202 -13.15 -20.04 -10.02
CA GLN A 202 -11.86 -20.54 -9.51
C GLN A 202 -11.60 -19.99 -8.10
N VAL A 203 -11.24 -20.89 -7.18
CA VAL A 203 -10.88 -20.59 -5.80
C VAL A 203 -9.49 -21.14 -5.47
N TRP A 204 -8.83 -20.55 -4.49
CA TRP A 204 -7.52 -20.99 -4.01
C TRP A 204 -7.65 -21.79 -2.73
N MET A 205 -7.26 -23.06 -2.79
CA MET A 205 -7.21 -23.96 -1.65
C MET A 205 -5.80 -24.00 -1.06
N SER A 206 -5.69 -24.07 0.27
CA SER A 206 -4.39 -24.16 0.97
C SER A 206 -4.56 -24.83 2.34
N HIS A 207 -5.01 -26.08 2.37
CA HIS A 207 -5.29 -26.78 3.61
C HIS A 207 -4.92 -28.27 3.54
N GLY A 208 -4.53 -28.81 4.72
CA GLY A 208 -4.26 -30.24 4.90
C GLY A 208 -5.42 -31.00 5.55
N ASP A 209 -6.32 -30.29 6.23
CA ASP A 209 -7.51 -30.83 6.87
C ASP A 209 -8.77 -30.40 6.14
N THR A 210 -9.83 -31.20 6.20
CA THR A 210 -11.12 -30.90 5.58
C THR A 210 -12.27 -31.12 6.56
N ILE A 211 -13.37 -30.40 6.37
CA ILE A 211 -14.60 -30.56 7.12
C ILE A 211 -15.36 -31.78 6.57
N MET A 212 -15.42 -32.84 7.32
CA MET A 212 -16.09 -34.10 6.97
C MET A 212 -17.59 -34.03 7.23
N GLU A 213 -17.96 -33.54 8.42
CA GLU A 213 -19.34 -33.42 8.87
C GLU A 213 -19.61 -32.05 9.48
N LEU A 214 -20.69 -31.43 9.06
CA LEU A 214 -21.18 -30.17 9.64
C LEU A 214 -22.10 -30.45 10.85
N PRO A 215 -22.16 -29.54 11.83
CA PRO A 215 -23.22 -29.54 12.85
C PRO A 215 -24.61 -29.50 12.21
N ILE A 216 -25.65 -29.93 12.96
CA ILE A 216 -27.01 -30.11 12.44
C ILE A 216 -27.68 -28.82 11.95
N ASP A 217 -27.26 -27.68 12.49
CA ASP A 217 -27.73 -26.33 12.16
C ASP A 217 -26.86 -25.59 11.14
N PHE A 218 -25.89 -26.29 10.53
CA PHE A 218 -25.06 -25.74 9.48
C PHE A 218 -25.46 -26.32 8.11
N GLU A 219 -25.56 -25.46 7.12
CA GLU A 219 -25.98 -25.80 5.75
C GLU A 219 -24.83 -25.58 4.77
N VAL A 220 -24.58 -26.55 3.91
CA VAL A 220 -23.59 -26.42 2.82
C VAL A 220 -24.15 -25.45 1.79
N ILE A 221 -23.36 -24.41 1.46
CA ILE A 221 -23.69 -23.39 0.44
C ILE A 221 -22.74 -23.38 -0.75
N ALA A 222 -21.58 -24.07 -0.66
CA ALA A 222 -20.68 -24.26 -1.78
C ALA A 222 -19.88 -25.56 -1.65
N SER A 223 -19.57 -26.19 -2.78
CA SER A 223 -18.76 -27.40 -2.89
C SER A 223 -17.76 -27.26 -4.05
N THR A 224 -16.65 -27.98 -3.99
CA THR A 224 -15.81 -28.28 -5.16
C THR A 224 -15.98 -29.75 -5.56
N HIS A 225 -15.30 -30.19 -6.62
CA HIS A 225 -15.33 -31.61 -6.99
C HIS A 225 -14.79 -32.52 -5.88
N ASP A 226 -13.77 -32.04 -5.18
CA ASP A 226 -13.02 -32.82 -4.19
C ASP A 226 -13.40 -32.46 -2.74
N VAL A 227 -13.92 -31.23 -2.47
CA VAL A 227 -14.37 -30.77 -1.15
C VAL A 227 -15.86 -30.56 -1.12
N ARG A 228 -16.55 -31.43 -0.42
CA ARG A 228 -18.00 -31.33 -0.22
C ARG A 228 -18.40 -30.05 0.52
N VAL A 229 -17.63 -29.63 1.54
CA VAL A 229 -17.91 -28.45 2.36
C VAL A 229 -16.88 -27.38 2.02
N ALA A 230 -16.99 -26.78 0.84
CA ALA A 230 -16.17 -25.64 0.46
C ALA A 230 -16.71 -24.32 1.03
N GLY A 231 -18.01 -24.25 1.33
CA GLY A 231 -18.65 -23.15 2.03
C GLY A 231 -19.89 -23.62 2.77
N TYR A 232 -20.17 -23.00 3.93
CA TYR A 232 -21.35 -23.25 4.73
C TYR A 232 -21.89 -21.98 5.39
N LYS A 233 -23.17 -22.01 5.76
CA LYS A 233 -23.87 -20.99 6.57
C LYS A 233 -24.45 -21.66 7.82
N VAL A 234 -24.45 -20.95 8.95
CA VAL A 234 -25.19 -21.35 10.14
C VAL A 234 -26.63 -20.86 10.00
N LYS A 235 -27.58 -21.75 10.26
CA LYS A 235 -28.99 -21.44 10.12
C LYS A 235 -29.42 -20.35 11.12
N ASP A 236 -30.22 -19.42 10.62
CA ASP A 236 -30.76 -18.29 11.40
C ASP A 236 -29.67 -17.34 11.99
N GLU A 237 -28.41 -17.46 11.55
CA GLU A 237 -27.30 -16.59 11.94
C GLU A 237 -26.62 -15.96 10.71
N ALA A 238 -26.01 -14.78 10.91
CA ALA A 238 -25.11 -14.15 9.93
C ALA A 238 -23.67 -14.73 10.05
N THR A 239 -23.56 -16.06 10.14
CA THR A 239 -22.31 -16.79 10.37
C THR A 239 -22.01 -17.70 9.17
N TYR A 240 -20.84 -17.50 8.56
CA TYR A 240 -20.41 -18.20 7.36
C TYR A 240 -19.02 -18.77 7.53
N GLY A 241 -18.74 -19.89 6.87
CA GLY A 241 -17.41 -20.46 6.76
C GLY A 241 -17.09 -20.83 5.32
N ILE A 242 -15.87 -20.53 4.88
CA ILE A 242 -15.34 -20.92 3.57
C ILE A 242 -13.98 -21.58 3.75
N GLN A 243 -13.79 -22.71 3.07
CA GLN A 243 -12.55 -23.49 3.17
C GLN A 243 -11.41 -22.90 2.35
N PHE A 244 -11.71 -22.15 1.33
CA PHE A 244 -10.77 -21.52 0.41
C PHE A 244 -10.44 -20.07 0.83
N HIS A 245 -9.44 -19.48 0.17
CA HIS A 245 -8.94 -18.14 0.44
C HIS A 245 -9.47 -17.12 -0.58
N PRO A 246 -10.52 -16.33 -0.25
CA PRO A 246 -11.08 -15.33 -1.15
C PRO A 246 -10.15 -14.15 -1.37
N GLU A 247 -9.24 -13.88 -0.43
CA GLU A 247 -8.31 -12.78 -0.44
C GLU A 247 -7.16 -12.94 -1.44
N VAL A 248 -6.89 -14.17 -1.87
CA VAL A 248 -5.76 -14.49 -2.77
C VAL A 248 -6.16 -14.19 -4.22
N TYR A 249 -5.24 -13.59 -4.98
CA TYR A 249 -5.43 -13.23 -6.40
C TYR A 249 -5.98 -14.38 -7.28
N HIS A 250 -5.65 -15.62 -6.95
CA HIS A 250 -6.11 -16.79 -7.71
C HIS A 250 -7.58 -17.17 -7.45
N SER A 251 -8.25 -16.58 -6.46
CA SER A 251 -9.69 -16.68 -6.28
C SER A 251 -10.36 -15.59 -7.11
N THR A 252 -10.86 -15.96 -8.31
CA THR A 252 -11.32 -15.00 -9.33
C THR A 252 -12.44 -14.10 -8.85
N ASP A 253 -13.40 -14.65 -8.10
CA ASP A 253 -14.53 -13.93 -7.53
C ASP A 253 -14.39 -13.68 -6.02
N GLY A 254 -13.17 -13.82 -5.48
CA GLY A 254 -12.91 -13.64 -4.07
C GLY A 254 -13.23 -12.23 -3.55
N THR A 255 -12.97 -11.21 -4.37
CA THR A 255 -13.34 -9.82 -4.06
C THR A 255 -14.85 -9.64 -3.99
N GLN A 256 -15.62 -10.32 -4.86
CA GLN A 256 -17.09 -10.27 -4.82
C GLN A 256 -17.62 -10.94 -3.55
N LEU A 257 -17.07 -12.08 -3.14
CA LEU A 257 -17.44 -12.76 -1.89
C LEU A 257 -17.20 -11.85 -0.66
N LEU A 258 -16.04 -11.23 -0.57
CA LEU A 258 -15.74 -10.31 0.53
C LEU A 258 -16.65 -9.08 0.48
N LYS A 259 -16.96 -8.56 -0.71
CA LYS A 259 -17.92 -7.47 -0.87
C LYS A 259 -19.30 -7.86 -0.36
N ASN A 260 -19.80 -9.03 -0.73
CA ASN A 260 -21.10 -9.52 -0.26
C ASN A 260 -21.11 -9.65 1.27
N PHE A 261 -20.03 -10.23 1.85
CA PHE A 261 -19.95 -10.30 3.31
C PHE A 261 -20.02 -8.92 3.96
N LEU A 262 -19.24 -7.95 3.47
CA LEU A 262 -19.15 -6.62 4.07
C LEU A 262 -20.44 -5.81 3.91
N TYR A 263 -21.00 -5.77 2.70
CA TYR A 263 -22.11 -4.88 2.38
C TYR A 263 -23.49 -5.53 2.57
N ASP A 264 -23.64 -6.81 2.19
CA ASP A 264 -24.93 -7.47 2.20
C ASP A 264 -25.19 -8.21 3.51
N VAL A 265 -24.13 -8.79 4.14
CA VAL A 265 -24.26 -9.52 5.42
C VAL A 265 -24.01 -8.60 6.63
N VAL A 266 -22.91 -7.83 6.63
CA VAL A 266 -22.57 -6.91 7.74
C VAL A 266 -23.33 -5.60 7.63
N GLY A 267 -23.53 -5.07 6.44
CA GLY A 267 -24.27 -3.83 6.17
C GLY A 267 -23.47 -2.57 6.42
N VAL A 268 -22.13 -2.58 6.23
CA VAL A 268 -21.28 -1.39 6.39
C VAL A 268 -21.50 -0.37 5.27
N SER A 269 -21.27 0.92 5.58
CA SER A 269 -21.47 2.04 4.64
C SER A 269 -20.36 2.16 3.57
N GLY A 270 -19.14 1.71 3.87
CA GLY A 270 -18.01 1.83 2.94
C GLY A 270 -17.38 3.22 2.87
N ASP A 271 -17.34 3.92 3.97
CA ASP A 271 -16.90 5.33 4.05
C ASP A 271 -15.38 5.49 4.28
N TRP A 272 -14.62 4.39 4.33
CA TRP A 272 -13.16 4.42 4.41
C TRP A 272 -12.54 4.90 3.11
N THR A 273 -12.49 6.22 2.91
CA THR A 273 -11.92 6.85 1.71
C THR A 273 -10.65 7.63 2.03
N PRO A 274 -9.72 7.80 1.07
CA PRO A 274 -8.51 8.58 1.28
C PRO A 274 -8.77 10.03 1.70
N ALA A 275 -9.78 10.68 1.13
CA ALA A 275 -10.14 12.06 1.46
C ALA A 275 -10.64 12.18 2.91
N HIS A 276 -11.54 11.28 3.32
CA HIS A 276 -12.06 11.25 4.68
C HIS A 276 -10.94 10.99 5.69
N PHE A 277 -10.05 10.04 5.41
CA PHE A 277 -8.87 9.78 6.23
C PHE A 277 -8.00 11.03 6.40
N VAL A 278 -7.76 11.81 5.33
CA VAL A 278 -6.98 13.05 5.42
C VAL A 278 -7.62 14.05 6.38
N ASP A 279 -8.92 14.31 6.21
CA ASP A 279 -9.64 15.30 7.01
C ASP A 279 -9.64 14.93 8.50
N GLU A 280 -9.92 13.66 8.81
CA GLU A 280 -9.93 13.19 10.18
C GLU A 280 -8.53 13.16 10.80
N THR A 281 -7.53 12.60 10.09
CA THR A 281 -6.15 12.55 10.59
C THR A 281 -5.60 13.94 10.85
N VAL A 282 -5.87 14.89 9.96
CA VAL A 282 -5.46 16.30 10.14
C VAL A 282 -6.14 16.91 11.38
N ALA A 283 -7.42 16.64 11.61
CA ALA A 283 -8.14 17.11 12.79
C ALA A 283 -7.57 16.50 14.08
N GLN A 284 -7.31 15.19 14.10
CA GLN A 284 -6.70 14.48 15.23
C GLN A 284 -5.30 14.99 15.53
N LEU A 285 -4.45 15.12 14.51
CA LEU A 285 -3.09 15.66 14.66
C LEU A 285 -3.12 17.08 15.20
N LYS A 286 -4.02 17.92 14.72
CA LYS A 286 -4.18 19.30 15.21
C LYS A 286 -4.60 19.35 16.66
N ALA A 287 -5.50 18.48 17.09
CA ALA A 287 -5.92 18.37 18.50
C ALA A 287 -4.80 17.82 19.40
N GLN A 288 -4.04 16.82 18.91
CA GLN A 288 -2.96 16.18 19.67
C GLN A 288 -1.72 17.07 19.83
N LEU A 289 -1.31 17.76 18.75
CA LEU A 289 -0.06 18.48 18.67
C LEU A 289 -0.21 19.96 19.08
N GLY A 290 -1.39 20.55 18.86
CA GLY A 290 -1.65 21.96 19.17
C GLY A 290 -0.64 22.90 18.51
N ASN A 291 0.13 23.62 19.34
CA ASN A 291 1.20 24.52 18.90
C ASN A 291 2.61 23.95 19.09
N ASP A 292 2.73 22.70 19.50
CA ASP A 292 4.03 22.05 19.71
C ASP A 292 4.79 21.92 18.39
N LYS A 293 6.12 21.98 18.49
CA LYS A 293 7.00 21.74 17.34
C LYS A 293 7.25 20.25 17.15
N VAL A 294 7.20 19.83 15.90
CA VAL A 294 7.40 18.46 15.46
C VAL A 294 8.61 18.38 14.54
N VAL A 295 9.50 17.44 14.77
CA VAL A 295 10.59 17.12 13.85
C VAL A 295 10.29 15.81 13.12
N LEU A 296 10.60 15.76 11.82
CA LEU A 296 10.39 14.60 10.96
C LEU A 296 11.63 14.31 10.11
N GLY A 297 12.15 13.09 10.19
CA GLY A 297 13.17 12.60 9.25
C GLY A 297 12.55 12.24 7.92
N LEU A 298 12.96 12.93 6.85
CA LEU A 298 12.55 12.58 5.48
C LEU A 298 13.56 11.58 4.89
N SER A 299 13.04 10.53 4.28
CA SER A 299 13.84 9.52 3.57
C SER A 299 13.85 9.72 2.04
N GLY A 300 13.11 10.70 1.53
CA GLY A 300 12.82 10.82 0.10
C GLY A 300 11.80 9.79 -0.42
N GLY A 301 11.30 8.91 0.46
CA GLY A 301 10.29 7.89 0.16
C GLY A 301 8.86 8.43 0.24
N VAL A 302 7.92 7.65 -0.29
CA VAL A 302 6.49 7.99 -0.34
C VAL A 302 5.93 8.21 1.07
N ASP A 303 6.21 7.30 2.02
CA ASP A 303 5.59 7.30 3.34
C ASP A 303 5.98 8.53 4.16
N SER A 304 7.28 8.83 4.26
CA SER A 304 7.75 10.03 4.96
C SER A 304 7.22 11.33 4.33
N SER A 305 7.05 11.34 3.01
CA SER A 305 6.50 12.51 2.29
C SER A 305 5.00 12.70 2.55
N VAL A 306 4.21 11.61 2.57
CA VAL A 306 2.78 11.66 2.90
C VAL A 306 2.58 12.05 4.36
N ALA A 307 3.38 11.50 5.29
CA ALA A 307 3.38 11.91 6.69
C ALA A 307 3.68 13.41 6.86
N ALA A 308 4.68 13.92 6.13
CA ALA A 308 5.02 15.34 6.12
C ALA A 308 3.85 16.22 5.68
N MET A 309 3.15 15.82 4.61
CA MET A 309 2.00 16.58 4.09
C MET A 309 0.81 16.60 5.05
N LEU A 310 0.49 15.48 5.70
CA LEU A 310 -0.56 15.41 6.73
C LEU A 310 -0.22 16.32 7.93
N LEU A 311 1.01 16.24 8.43
CA LEU A 311 1.50 17.09 9.51
C LEU A 311 1.54 18.57 9.10
N HIS A 312 2.00 18.88 7.89
CA HIS A 312 2.01 20.25 7.39
C HIS A 312 0.59 20.84 7.30
N LYS A 313 -0.39 20.06 6.84
CA LYS A 313 -1.81 20.47 6.85
C LYS A 313 -2.34 20.71 8.28
N ALA A 314 -1.85 19.95 9.26
CA ALA A 314 -2.30 20.05 10.65
C ALA A 314 -1.66 21.22 11.40
N ILE A 315 -0.34 21.38 11.34
CA ILE A 315 0.46 22.29 12.20
C ILE A 315 1.30 23.32 11.42
N GLY A 316 1.28 23.28 10.09
CA GLY A 316 1.93 24.29 9.23
C GLY A 316 3.43 24.46 9.52
N ALA A 317 3.85 25.66 9.86
CA ALA A 317 5.23 26.03 10.09
C ALA A 317 5.88 25.39 11.35
N ASN A 318 5.09 24.76 12.23
CA ASN A 318 5.61 24.04 13.39
C ASN A 318 6.18 22.65 13.03
N LEU A 319 6.06 22.23 11.78
CA LEU A 319 6.72 21.05 11.26
C LEU A 319 8.12 21.41 10.73
N TYR A 320 9.13 20.74 11.26
CA TYR A 320 10.53 20.82 10.83
C TYR A 320 10.95 19.50 10.22
N CYS A 321 11.27 19.50 8.95
CA CYS A 321 11.70 18.30 8.23
C CYS A 321 13.22 18.31 8.06
N ILE A 322 13.87 17.16 8.31
CA ILE A 322 15.31 16.97 8.13
C ILE A 322 15.51 15.89 7.07
N PHE A 323 16.21 16.23 5.99
CA PHE A 323 16.58 15.29 4.93
C PHE A 323 18.09 15.11 4.91
N VAL A 324 18.56 13.90 5.24
CA VAL A 324 19.98 13.58 5.37
C VAL A 324 20.53 12.97 4.10
N ASN A 325 21.58 13.58 3.53
CA ASN A 325 22.43 12.93 2.56
C ASN A 325 23.43 12.03 3.30
N ASN A 326 23.24 10.74 3.20
CA ASN A 326 24.12 9.74 3.78
C ASN A 326 25.26 9.30 2.83
N GLY A 327 25.41 9.94 1.66
CA GLY A 327 26.37 9.55 0.64
C GLY A 327 26.01 8.27 -0.13
N LEU A 328 24.89 7.61 0.22
CA LEU A 328 24.45 6.32 -0.33
C LEU A 328 23.15 6.44 -1.13
N LEU A 329 22.67 7.67 -1.36
CA LEU A 329 21.53 7.97 -2.21
C LEU A 329 21.86 7.72 -3.69
N ARG A 330 20.81 7.63 -4.52
CA ARG A 330 20.98 7.61 -5.98
C ARG A 330 21.65 8.89 -6.49
N LYS A 331 22.19 8.83 -7.69
CA LYS A 331 22.81 10.01 -8.33
C LYS A 331 21.84 11.19 -8.36
N ASP A 332 22.30 12.36 -7.89
CA ASP A 332 21.57 13.64 -7.84
C ASP A 332 20.27 13.61 -6.99
N GLU A 333 19.97 12.52 -6.29
CA GLU A 333 18.72 12.33 -5.56
C GLU A 333 18.57 13.37 -4.44
N PHE A 334 19.63 13.69 -3.70
CA PHE A 334 19.58 14.68 -2.63
C PHE A 334 19.05 16.03 -3.12
N THR A 335 19.62 16.54 -4.19
CA THR A 335 19.24 17.84 -4.77
C THR A 335 17.82 17.81 -5.37
N GLN A 336 17.49 16.70 -6.07
CA GLN A 336 16.18 16.55 -6.70
C GLN A 336 15.06 16.48 -5.66
N VAL A 337 15.26 15.73 -4.59
CA VAL A 337 14.28 15.56 -3.50
C VAL A 337 14.08 16.87 -2.74
N LEU A 338 15.14 17.60 -2.41
CA LEU A 338 15.02 18.92 -1.76
C LEU A 338 14.21 19.90 -2.62
N LYS A 339 14.52 19.99 -3.91
CA LYS A 339 13.74 20.83 -4.83
C LYS A 339 12.27 20.45 -4.92
N GLN A 340 11.98 19.14 -4.86
CA GLN A 340 10.61 18.65 -4.88
C GLN A 340 9.85 19.07 -3.61
N TYR A 341 10.48 18.99 -2.44
CA TYR A 341 9.88 19.40 -1.17
C TYR A 341 9.69 20.93 -1.05
N GLU A 342 10.59 21.73 -1.62
CA GLU A 342 10.40 23.18 -1.74
C GLU A 342 9.08 23.52 -2.48
N GLY A 343 8.79 22.79 -3.58
CA GLY A 343 7.55 22.94 -4.34
C GLY A 343 6.28 22.54 -3.56
N MET A 344 6.40 21.77 -2.48
CA MET A 344 5.30 21.36 -1.61
C MET A 344 5.07 22.31 -0.42
N GLY A 345 5.88 23.37 -0.26
CA GLY A 345 5.78 24.33 0.83
C GLY A 345 6.25 23.80 2.20
N LEU A 346 6.98 22.68 2.21
CA LEU A 346 7.52 22.09 3.43
C LEU A 346 8.77 22.83 3.91
N ASN A 347 8.90 23.02 5.23
CA ASN A 347 10.12 23.53 5.85
C ASN A 347 11.14 22.39 5.96
N VAL A 348 12.04 22.25 4.98
CA VAL A 348 12.99 21.14 4.90
C VAL A 348 14.41 21.65 5.01
N LYS A 349 15.16 21.12 5.98
CA LYS A 349 16.61 21.29 6.12
C LYS A 349 17.31 20.08 5.47
N GLY A 350 18.09 20.34 4.41
CA GLY A 350 19.01 19.35 3.84
C GLY A 350 20.31 19.32 4.63
N VAL A 351 20.75 18.13 5.05
CA VAL A 351 22.00 17.93 5.80
C VAL A 351 22.91 16.99 5.04
N ASP A 352 24.08 17.43 4.63
CA ASP A 352 25.08 16.55 4.02
C ASP A 352 26.00 15.97 5.10
N ALA A 353 25.83 14.67 5.34
CA ALA A 353 26.62 13.90 6.29
C ALA A 353 27.38 12.76 5.61
N SER A 354 27.56 12.83 4.29
CA SER A 354 28.16 11.77 3.46
C SER A 354 29.47 11.23 4.03
N ASP A 355 30.37 12.12 4.46
CA ASP A 355 31.67 11.72 5.02
C ASP A 355 31.51 10.92 6.32
N ARG A 356 30.60 11.33 7.25
CA ARG A 356 30.36 10.58 8.50
C ARG A 356 29.89 9.15 8.24
N PHE A 357 29.03 8.95 7.24
CA PHE A 357 28.55 7.63 6.89
C PHE A 357 29.62 6.76 6.22
N LEU A 358 30.37 7.32 5.30
CA LEU A 358 31.47 6.61 4.62
C LEU A 358 32.57 6.22 5.61
N ASP A 359 32.95 7.10 6.52
CA ASP A 359 33.93 6.81 7.59
C ASP A 359 33.43 5.67 8.51
N ALA A 360 32.17 5.71 8.91
CA ALA A 360 31.58 4.69 9.76
C ALA A 360 31.43 3.33 9.07
N LEU A 361 31.40 3.28 7.73
CA LEU A 361 31.31 2.08 6.93
C LEU A 361 32.66 1.53 6.48
N ALA A 362 33.76 2.24 6.73
CA ALA A 362 35.10 1.83 6.30
C ALA A 362 35.47 0.43 6.85
N GLY A 363 35.74 -0.51 5.94
CA GLY A 363 36.13 -1.88 6.28
C GLY A 363 34.99 -2.79 6.75
N ILE A 364 33.73 -2.33 6.69
CA ILE A 364 32.56 -3.17 7.04
C ILE A 364 32.05 -3.86 5.77
N GLU A 365 32.06 -5.20 5.77
CA GLU A 365 31.59 -6.02 4.66
C GLU A 365 30.29 -6.76 4.95
N GLU A 366 30.03 -7.07 6.22
CA GLU A 366 28.87 -7.86 6.65
C GLU A 366 27.58 -7.01 6.59
N PRO A 367 26.49 -7.50 5.92
CA PRO A 367 25.30 -6.71 5.63
C PRO A 367 24.61 -6.13 6.86
N GLU A 368 24.48 -6.92 7.95
CA GLU A 368 23.82 -6.47 9.16
C GLU A 368 24.65 -5.44 9.92
N ALA A 369 25.99 -5.55 9.88
CA ALA A 369 26.88 -4.55 10.45
C ALA A 369 26.78 -3.23 9.66
N LYS A 370 26.67 -3.27 8.32
CA LYS A 370 26.42 -2.07 7.50
C LYS A 370 25.12 -1.38 7.93
N ARG A 371 24.02 -2.13 8.05
CA ARG A 371 22.73 -1.58 8.49
C ARG A 371 22.80 -0.92 9.86
N LYS A 372 23.44 -1.59 10.83
CA LYS A 372 23.64 -1.04 12.19
C LYS A 372 24.48 0.23 12.20
N ALA A 373 25.57 0.27 11.43
CA ALA A 373 26.41 1.45 11.32
C ALA A 373 25.65 2.63 10.71
N ILE A 374 24.90 2.39 9.62
CA ILE A 374 24.09 3.42 8.96
C ILE A 374 22.97 3.92 9.90
N GLY A 375 22.24 3.02 10.55
CA GLY A 375 21.18 3.38 11.49
C GLY A 375 21.71 4.23 12.65
N ARG A 376 22.83 3.84 13.24
CA ARG A 376 23.49 4.59 14.32
C ARG A 376 23.88 6.01 13.89
N VAL A 377 24.60 6.16 12.78
CA VAL A 377 25.03 7.47 12.29
C VAL A 377 23.82 8.34 11.90
N PHE A 378 22.77 7.73 11.33
CA PHE A 378 21.54 8.45 11.01
C PHE A 378 20.90 9.06 12.26
N ILE A 379 20.79 8.28 13.34
CA ILE A 379 20.25 8.75 14.62
C ILE A 379 21.11 9.88 15.20
N GLU A 380 22.44 9.72 15.18
CA GLU A 380 23.37 10.73 15.67
C GLU A 380 23.22 12.07 14.90
N VAL A 381 23.20 12.02 13.55
CA VAL A 381 23.02 13.22 12.72
C VAL A 381 21.65 13.85 12.94
N PHE A 382 20.61 13.02 13.04
CA PHE A 382 19.25 13.50 13.26
C PHE A 382 19.10 14.17 14.63
N ASP A 383 19.70 13.60 15.67
CA ASP A 383 19.70 14.14 17.03
C ASP A 383 20.45 15.49 17.11
N ASP A 384 21.66 15.56 16.49
CA ASP A 384 22.42 16.81 16.37
C ASP A 384 21.56 17.93 15.77
N GLU A 385 20.82 17.62 14.69
CA GLU A 385 19.98 18.58 13.98
C GLU A 385 18.68 18.93 14.72
N ALA A 386 18.07 17.96 15.40
CA ALA A 386 16.87 18.17 16.21
C ALA A 386 17.15 19.10 17.40
N HIS A 387 18.32 18.98 18.03
CA HIS A 387 18.76 19.85 19.12
C HIS A 387 19.00 21.31 18.70
N MET A 388 19.20 21.57 17.41
CA MET A 388 19.30 22.95 16.89
C MET A 388 17.94 23.66 16.78
N ILE A 389 16.84 22.93 16.96
CA ILE A 389 15.49 23.46 16.90
C ILE A 389 14.99 23.61 18.35
N GLU A 390 14.84 24.85 18.81
CA GLU A 390 14.35 25.12 20.16
C GLU A 390 12.94 24.58 20.38
N ASP A 391 12.65 24.03 21.55
CA ASP A 391 11.32 23.58 22.01
C ASP A 391 10.66 22.51 21.16
N VAL A 392 11.43 21.59 20.57
CA VAL A 392 10.88 20.40 19.90
C VAL A 392 10.33 19.44 20.96
N VAL A 393 9.08 19.01 20.78
CA VAL A 393 8.37 18.10 21.69
C VAL A 393 8.14 16.74 21.07
N TRP A 394 7.95 16.68 19.73
CA TRP A 394 7.52 15.49 19.03
C TRP A 394 8.48 15.06 17.92
N LEU A 395 8.68 13.75 17.82
CA LEU A 395 9.25 13.08 16.65
C LEU A 395 8.14 12.43 15.83
N ALA A 396 8.03 12.80 14.57
CA ALA A 396 7.14 12.14 13.67
C ALA A 396 7.85 10.97 12.94
N GLN A 397 7.14 9.87 12.77
CA GLN A 397 7.61 8.69 12.05
C GLN A 397 6.61 8.29 10.95
N GLY A 398 7.13 7.81 9.82
CA GLY A 398 6.34 7.31 8.70
C GLY A 398 6.00 5.82 8.83
N THR A 399 5.82 5.31 10.05
CA THR A 399 5.41 3.93 10.33
C THR A 399 4.07 3.66 9.67
N ILE A 400 3.94 2.51 8.98
CA ILE A 400 2.73 2.06 8.33
C ILE A 400 2.17 0.81 9.02
N TYR A 401 0.93 0.43 8.71
CA TYR A 401 0.23 -0.65 9.41
C TYR A 401 0.96 -2.01 9.35
N PRO A 402 1.54 -2.45 8.23
CA PRO A 402 2.35 -3.66 8.18
C PRO A 402 3.53 -3.67 9.16
N ASP A 403 4.18 -2.53 9.39
CA ASP A 403 5.31 -2.42 10.34
C ASP A 403 4.86 -2.72 11.77
N ILE A 404 3.64 -2.29 12.14
CA ILE A 404 3.05 -2.55 13.46
C ILE A 404 2.67 -4.02 13.61
N ILE A 405 1.99 -4.60 12.63
CA ILE A 405 1.55 -6.01 12.68
C ILE A 405 2.78 -6.93 12.80
N GLU A 406 3.81 -6.69 12.02
CA GLU A 406 5.05 -7.48 12.03
C GLU A 406 5.80 -7.37 13.37
N SER A 407 5.62 -6.27 14.11
CA SER A 407 6.23 -6.08 15.46
C SER A 407 5.48 -6.83 16.57
N ILE A 408 4.18 -7.10 16.40
CA ILE A 408 3.31 -7.80 17.35
C ILE A 408 3.27 -9.31 17.06
N SER A 409 4.33 -9.90 16.56
CA SER A 409 4.35 -11.28 16.09
C SER A 409 3.76 -12.25 17.13
N VAL A 410 2.71 -12.96 16.74
CA VAL A 410 2.23 -14.15 17.41
C VAL A 410 3.38 -15.16 17.37
N LYS A 411 3.74 -15.76 18.50
CA LYS A 411 4.75 -16.83 18.58
C LYS A 411 4.31 -17.99 17.67
N GLY A 412 4.79 -17.99 16.45
CA GLY A 412 4.59 -19.02 15.45
C GLY A 412 5.93 -19.34 14.78
N PRO A 413 6.03 -20.39 13.94
CA PRO A 413 7.25 -20.75 13.25
C PRO A 413 7.76 -19.72 12.23
N SER A 414 6.99 -18.66 11.95
CA SER A 414 7.47 -17.51 11.17
C SER A 414 8.39 -16.66 12.03
N ALA A 415 9.69 -16.77 11.80
CA ALA A 415 10.69 -15.92 12.43
C ALA A 415 10.38 -14.44 12.16
N THR A 416 10.57 -13.60 13.19
CA THR A 416 10.52 -12.13 13.08
C THR A 416 11.49 -11.68 11.98
N ILE A 417 10.97 -11.33 10.80
CA ILE A 417 11.79 -11.14 9.59
C ILE A 417 12.44 -9.74 9.54
N LYS A 418 11.95 -8.78 10.37
CA LYS A 418 12.46 -7.40 10.31
C LYS A 418 12.77 -6.83 11.68
N SER A 419 14.07 -6.64 11.94
CA SER A 419 14.60 -5.87 13.08
C SER A 419 14.82 -4.37 12.74
N HIS A 420 14.32 -3.87 11.61
CA HIS A 420 14.82 -2.63 10.98
C HIS A 420 13.90 -1.41 11.07
N HIS A 421 12.66 -1.58 11.52
CA HIS A 421 11.79 -0.46 11.79
C HIS A 421 11.84 -0.16 13.29
N ASN A 422 12.12 1.10 13.67
CA ASN A 422 12.24 1.60 15.06
C ASN A 422 10.93 1.45 15.88
N VAL A 423 10.23 0.35 15.77
CA VAL A 423 9.03 0.03 16.54
C VAL A 423 9.37 -0.31 18.00
N GLY A 424 10.67 -0.35 18.35
CA GLY A 424 11.17 -0.68 19.70
C GLY A 424 11.42 0.52 20.63
N GLY A 425 11.12 1.75 20.19
CA GLY A 425 11.34 2.96 20.99
C GLY A 425 12.58 3.77 20.58
N LEU A 426 12.54 5.05 20.92
CA LEU A 426 13.65 5.98 20.72
C LEU A 426 14.82 5.59 21.65
N PRO A 427 16.08 5.88 21.28
CA PRO A 427 17.19 5.79 22.20
C PRO A 427 16.92 6.59 23.48
N ASP A 428 17.41 6.11 24.63
CA ASP A 428 17.15 6.70 25.96
C ASP A 428 17.51 8.19 26.08
N PHE A 429 18.38 8.69 25.20
CA PHE A 429 18.77 10.10 25.16
C PHE A 429 17.76 10.99 24.42
N MET A 430 16.92 10.44 23.56
CA MET A 430 15.90 11.16 22.81
C MET A 430 14.57 11.21 23.59
N LYS A 431 14.31 12.28 24.31
CA LYS A 431 13.11 12.44 25.16
C LYS A 431 11.88 12.98 24.39
N LEU A 432 11.81 12.77 23.09
CA LEU A 432 10.69 13.24 22.27
C LEU A 432 9.50 12.27 22.36
N LYS A 433 8.29 12.81 22.32
CA LYS A 433 7.08 12.02 22.12
C LYS A 433 6.99 11.58 20.64
N VAL A 434 6.43 10.42 20.37
CA VAL A 434 6.29 9.91 19.00
C VAL A 434 4.89 10.18 18.46
N VAL A 435 4.80 10.60 17.20
CA VAL A 435 3.55 10.70 16.43
C VAL A 435 3.69 9.97 15.10
N GLU A 436 2.72 9.12 14.78
CA GLU A 436 2.74 8.22 13.63
C GLU A 436 1.46 8.38 12.79
N PRO A 437 1.42 9.34 11.87
CA PRO A 437 0.22 9.67 11.10
C PRO A 437 -0.31 8.54 10.21
N LEU A 438 0.56 7.60 9.81
CA LEU A 438 0.25 6.56 8.82
C LEU A 438 0.09 5.17 9.42
N LYS A 439 0.15 5.04 10.74
CA LYS A 439 0.20 3.74 11.44
C LYS A 439 -0.98 2.80 11.16
N THR A 440 -2.08 3.31 10.65
CA THR A 440 -3.28 2.55 10.32
C THR A 440 -3.40 2.24 8.83
N LEU A 441 -2.48 2.69 7.98
CA LEU A 441 -2.55 2.56 6.53
C LEU A 441 -1.64 1.46 5.98
N PHE A 442 -2.13 0.72 4.98
CA PHE A 442 -1.30 -0.08 4.11
C PHE A 442 -0.54 0.79 3.09
N LYS A 443 0.51 0.25 2.47
CA LYS A 443 1.37 0.98 1.53
C LYS A 443 0.64 1.57 0.32
N ASP A 444 -0.32 0.85 -0.22
CA ASP A 444 -1.16 1.31 -1.33
C ASP A 444 -2.15 2.39 -0.89
N GLU A 445 -2.68 2.32 0.34
CA GLU A 445 -3.50 3.37 0.94
C GLU A 445 -2.71 4.66 1.13
N VAL A 446 -1.45 4.57 1.60
CA VAL A 446 -0.56 5.74 1.71
C VAL A 446 -0.44 6.46 0.37
N ARG A 447 -0.26 5.73 -0.73
CA ARG A 447 -0.21 6.32 -2.09
C ARG A 447 -1.54 6.97 -2.49
N ARG A 448 -2.68 6.34 -2.18
CA ARG A 448 -4.01 6.90 -2.45
C ARG A 448 -4.26 8.16 -1.63
N VAL A 449 -3.87 8.17 -0.36
CA VAL A 449 -3.90 9.35 0.53
C VAL A 449 -3.02 10.47 -0.01
N GLY A 450 -1.79 10.16 -0.45
CA GLY A 450 -0.93 11.13 -1.10
C GLY A 450 -1.55 11.74 -2.36
N ALA A 451 -2.19 10.92 -3.20
CA ALA A 451 -2.89 11.37 -4.40
C ALA A 451 -4.09 12.29 -4.08
N SER A 452 -4.84 12.02 -3.01
CA SER A 452 -5.94 12.88 -2.56
C SER A 452 -5.48 14.23 -1.99
N MET A 453 -4.19 14.36 -1.69
CA MET A 453 -3.55 15.62 -1.29
C MET A 453 -2.82 16.34 -2.45
N ASP A 454 -3.09 15.96 -3.69
CA ASP A 454 -2.48 16.53 -4.91
C ASP A 454 -0.94 16.35 -5.00
N MET A 455 -0.40 15.32 -4.33
CA MET A 455 1.02 14.98 -4.46
C MET A 455 1.32 14.44 -5.86
N SER A 456 2.50 14.78 -6.39
CA SER A 456 2.86 14.42 -7.76
C SER A 456 2.92 12.91 -7.98
N ALA A 457 2.42 12.45 -9.14
CA ALA A 457 2.50 11.04 -9.54
C ALA A 457 3.95 10.52 -9.57
N GLU A 458 4.92 11.39 -9.90
CA GLU A 458 6.34 11.03 -9.89
C GLU A 458 6.82 10.66 -8.49
N LEU A 459 6.42 11.39 -7.44
CA LEU A 459 6.75 11.08 -6.05
C LEU A 459 6.05 9.79 -5.60
N LEU A 460 4.74 9.70 -5.83
CA LEU A 460 3.92 8.57 -5.40
C LEU A 460 4.25 7.27 -6.14
N GLY A 461 4.70 7.35 -7.39
CA GLY A 461 5.10 6.22 -8.23
C GLY A 461 6.56 5.77 -8.05
N ARG A 462 7.31 6.36 -7.11
CA ARG A 462 8.72 5.95 -6.87
C ARG A 462 8.79 4.48 -6.47
N HIS A 463 9.75 3.77 -7.07
CA HIS A 463 10.07 2.42 -6.65
C HIS A 463 10.55 2.41 -5.19
N PRO A 464 10.26 1.35 -4.42
CA PRO A 464 10.87 1.18 -3.10
C PRO A 464 12.39 1.30 -3.18
N PHE A 465 12.97 2.04 -2.25
CA PHE A 465 14.40 2.16 -2.11
C PHE A 465 14.78 1.85 -0.65
N PRO A 466 15.76 0.97 -0.42
CA PRO A 466 16.07 0.53 0.93
C PRO A 466 16.63 1.65 1.79
N GLY A 467 16.32 1.65 3.09
CA GLY A 467 16.81 2.65 4.05
C GLY A 467 18.35 2.78 4.07
N PRO A 468 19.13 1.68 4.01
CA PRO A 468 20.59 1.75 3.89
C PRO A 468 21.11 2.28 2.56
N GLY A 469 20.24 2.61 1.61
CA GLY A 469 20.61 3.13 0.30
C GLY A 469 21.40 2.14 -0.54
N LEU A 470 22.36 2.64 -1.28
CA LEU A 470 23.23 1.83 -2.15
C LEU A 470 24.19 0.91 -1.38
N ALA A 471 24.34 1.08 -0.05
CA ALA A 471 25.27 0.26 0.75
C ALA A 471 24.97 -1.25 0.64
N ILE A 472 23.69 -1.64 0.65
CA ILE A 472 23.29 -3.06 0.53
C ILE A 472 23.22 -3.55 -0.92
N ARG A 473 23.62 -2.72 -1.85
CA ARG A 473 23.80 -3.03 -3.29
C ARG A 473 25.26 -3.02 -3.72
N ILE A 474 26.18 -2.78 -2.78
CA ILE A 474 27.63 -2.92 -2.95
C ILE A 474 28.07 -4.10 -2.07
N LEU A 475 28.29 -5.26 -2.68
CA LEU A 475 28.75 -6.45 -1.97
C LEU A 475 30.21 -6.27 -1.53
N GLY A 476 30.49 -6.54 -0.26
CA GLY A 476 31.78 -6.30 0.38
C GLY A 476 31.90 -4.88 0.95
N ASP A 477 33.12 -4.37 1.11
CA ASP A 477 33.40 -3.06 1.70
C ASP A 477 32.88 -1.89 0.86
N ILE A 478 32.53 -0.80 1.52
CA ILE A 478 31.99 0.41 0.91
C ILE A 478 33.11 1.46 0.75
N THR A 479 33.26 2.00 -0.45
CA THR A 479 34.15 3.14 -0.73
C THR A 479 33.44 4.19 -1.59
N ALA A 480 33.87 5.45 -1.50
CA ALA A 480 33.30 6.53 -2.31
C ALA A 480 33.37 6.23 -3.82
N GLU A 481 34.45 5.56 -4.29
CA GLU A 481 34.58 5.14 -5.69
C GLU A 481 33.52 4.12 -6.08
N LYS A 482 33.29 3.08 -5.26
CA LYS A 482 32.28 2.05 -5.53
C LYS A 482 30.87 2.62 -5.52
N VAL A 483 30.58 3.54 -4.60
CA VAL A 483 29.29 4.26 -4.55
C VAL A 483 29.10 5.06 -5.84
N ARG A 484 30.09 5.84 -6.26
CA ARG A 484 30.04 6.61 -7.52
C ARG A 484 29.80 5.70 -8.73
N ILE A 485 30.53 4.58 -8.84
CA ILE A 485 30.33 3.62 -9.93
C ILE A 485 28.88 3.14 -9.95
N LEU A 486 28.36 2.70 -8.79
CA LEU A 486 27.01 2.17 -8.71
C LEU A 486 25.94 3.24 -8.98
N GLN A 487 26.15 4.49 -8.53
CA GLN A 487 25.28 5.63 -8.85
C GLN A 487 25.16 5.87 -10.35
N GLU A 488 26.29 5.83 -11.08
CA GLU A 488 26.29 6.01 -12.54
C GLU A 488 25.57 4.85 -13.26
N VAL A 489 25.82 3.61 -12.82
CA VAL A 489 25.17 2.41 -13.39
C VAL A 489 23.65 2.45 -13.13
N ASP A 490 23.25 2.70 -11.88
CA ASP A 490 21.84 2.77 -11.49
C ASP A 490 21.11 3.91 -12.25
N HIS A 491 21.76 5.06 -12.41
CA HIS A 491 21.22 6.18 -13.17
C HIS A 491 20.93 5.81 -14.65
N ILE A 492 21.85 5.11 -15.31
CA ILE A 492 21.65 4.66 -16.70
C ILE A 492 20.47 3.66 -16.77
N PHE A 493 20.41 2.71 -15.86
CA PHE A 493 19.36 1.69 -15.87
C PHE A 493 17.98 2.29 -15.58
N ILE A 494 17.84 3.07 -14.50
CA ILE A 494 16.56 3.69 -14.11
C ILE A 494 16.07 4.68 -15.16
N ASN A 495 16.93 5.52 -15.70
CA ASN A 495 16.55 6.44 -16.78
C ASN A 495 16.19 5.69 -18.07
N GLY A 496 16.87 4.59 -18.35
CA GLY A 496 16.49 3.70 -19.45
C GLY A 496 15.08 3.17 -19.29
N LEU A 497 14.71 2.64 -18.10
CA LEU A 497 13.36 2.18 -17.81
C LEU A 497 12.31 3.30 -17.99
N LYS A 498 12.59 4.51 -17.50
CA LYS A 498 11.70 5.67 -17.66
C LYS A 498 11.52 6.05 -19.13
N THR A 499 12.62 6.13 -19.89
CA THR A 499 12.61 6.56 -21.29
C THR A 499 11.86 5.58 -22.20
N GLU A 500 11.96 4.29 -21.93
CA GLU A 500 11.29 3.24 -22.71
C GLU A 500 9.86 2.91 -22.18
N GLY A 501 9.36 3.65 -21.19
CA GLY A 501 8.02 3.41 -20.61
C GLY A 501 7.89 2.06 -19.90
N LEU A 502 8.98 1.55 -19.34
CA LEU A 502 9.06 0.30 -18.62
C LEU A 502 9.04 0.50 -17.09
N TYR A 503 9.27 1.72 -16.61
CA TYR A 503 9.41 2.02 -15.18
C TYR A 503 8.17 1.62 -14.37
N ASP A 504 6.98 2.00 -14.84
CA ASP A 504 5.72 1.72 -14.13
C ASP A 504 5.27 0.25 -14.21
N LYS A 505 5.93 -0.56 -15.07
CA LYS A 505 5.70 -2.01 -15.17
C LYS A 505 6.56 -2.82 -14.21
N VAL A 506 7.48 -2.17 -13.52
CA VAL A 506 8.42 -2.77 -12.58
C VAL A 506 8.09 -2.29 -11.18
N TRP A 507 7.93 -3.21 -10.23
CA TRP A 507 7.67 -2.85 -8.83
C TRP A 507 8.91 -2.25 -8.16
N GLN A 508 10.09 -2.86 -8.41
CA GLN A 508 11.39 -2.34 -7.95
C GLN A 508 12.49 -2.70 -8.94
N ALA A 509 13.33 -1.71 -9.23
CA ALA A 509 14.56 -1.90 -10.03
C ALA A 509 15.76 -1.30 -9.34
N GLY A 510 16.91 -1.90 -9.57
CA GLY A 510 18.19 -1.42 -9.07
C GLY A 510 19.38 -2.17 -9.67
N CYS A 511 20.56 -1.69 -9.33
CA CYS A 511 21.82 -2.28 -9.76
C CYS A 511 22.63 -2.72 -8.55
N ILE A 512 23.40 -3.80 -8.69
CA ILE A 512 24.25 -4.37 -7.66
C ILE A 512 25.69 -4.38 -8.15
N LEU A 513 26.62 -3.86 -7.34
CA LEU A 513 28.05 -3.93 -7.62
C LEU A 513 28.62 -5.20 -6.98
N LEU A 514 29.13 -6.09 -7.84
CA LEU A 514 29.68 -7.37 -7.39
C LEU A 514 31.17 -7.24 -6.98
N PRO A 515 31.63 -8.00 -5.97
CA PRO A 515 33.01 -7.94 -5.46
C PRO A 515 34.02 -8.67 -6.37
N VAL A 516 33.66 -8.91 -7.62
CA VAL A 516 34.48 -9.62 -8.60
C VAL A 516 34.91 -8.73 -9.73
N ASN A 517 36.13 -8.93 -10.21
CA ASN A 517 36.62 -8.34 -11.42
C ASN A 517 36.59 -9.37 -12.57
N SER A 518 36.18 -8.94 -13.73
CA SER A 518 36.18 -9.78 -14.93
C SER A 518 37.20 -9.31 -15.96
N VAL A 519 37.67 -10.25 -16.74
CA VAL A 519 38.51 -9.93 -17.89
C VAL A 519 37.65 -9.33 -18.99
N GLY A 520 38.06 -8.19 -19.50
CA GLY A 520 37.50 -7.55 -20.69
C GLY A 520 38.57 -7.24 -21.71
N VAL A 521 38.15 -6.92 -22.91
CA VAL A 521 39.01 -6.37 -23.96
C VAL A 521 38.37 -5.05 -24.40
N MET A 522 39.08 -3.94 -24.18
CA MET A 522 38.66 -2.61 -24.60
C MET A 522 39.73 -2.02 -25.51
N GLY A 523 39.38 -1.84 -26.78
CA GLY A 523 40.38 -1.61 -27.82
C GLY A 523 41.30 -2.84 -27.96
N ASP A 524 42.59 -2.65 -27.95
CA ASP A 524 43.61 -3.73 -28.09
C ASP A 524 44.18 -4.17 -26.72
N GLU A 525 43.65 -3.65 -25.60
CA GLU A 525 44.16 -3.93 -24.26
C GLU A 525 43.22 -4.80 -23.44
N ARG A 526 43.80 -5.66 -22.59
CA ARG A 526 43.02 -6.41 -21.55
C ARG A 526 42.71 -5.51 -20.37
N THR A 527 41.46 -5.52 -19.95
CA THR A 527 40.99 -4.84 -18.73
C THR A 527 40.56 -5.81 -17.66
N TYR A 528 40.70 -5.40 -16.39
CA TYR A 528 40.20 -6.14 -15.21
C TYR A 528 39.34 -5.20 -14.41
N GLU A 529 38.02 -5.20 -14.69
CA GLU A 529 37.08 -4.26 -14.11
C GLU A 529 35.91 -4.98 -13.48
N LYS A 530 35.06 -4.23 -12.77
CA LYS A 530 33.94 -4.73 -11.99
C LYS A 530 32.85 -5.33 -12.87
N VAL A 531 32.10 -6.24 -12.25
CA VAL A 531 30.85 -6.79 -12.77
C VAL A 531 29.69 -6.13 -12.03
N VAL A 532 28.65 -5.73 -12.75
CA VAL A 532 27.40 -5.24 -12.17
C VAL A 532 26.24 -6.12 -12.56
N ALA A 533 25.32 -6.36 -11.61
CA ALA A 533 24.06 -7.04 -11.86
C ALA A 533 22.93 -6.00 -11.96
N LEU A 534 22.07 -6.15 -12.96
CA LEU A 534 20.79 -5.46 -13.05
C LEU A 534 19.72 -6.36 -12.44
N ARG A 535 18.82 -5.79 -11.66
CA ARG A 535 17.67 -6.50 -11.09
C ARG A 535 16.42 -5.67 -11.28
N ALA A 536 15.37 -6.28 -11.80
CA ALA A 536 14.03 -5.73 -11.87
C ALA A 536 13.04 -6.81 -11.47
N VAL A 537 12.14 -6.49 -10.56
CA VAL A 537 11.15 -7.43 -10.04
C VAL A 537 9.74 -6.86 -10.13
N GLU A 538 8.78 -7.75 -10.34
CA GLU A 538 7.35 -7.50 -10.15
C GLU A 538 6.90 -8.16 -8.85
N SER A 539 6.03 -7.48 -8.12
CA SER A 539 5.47 -7.95 -6.86
C SER A 539 4.19 -7.17 -6.55
N THR A 540 3.30 -7.76 -5.77
CA THR A 540 2.10 -7.07 -5.26
C THR A 540 2.33 -6.54 -3.85
N ASP A 541 3.08 -7.29 -3.04
CA ASP A 541 3.17 -7.07 -1.60
C ASP A 541 4.61 -7.08 -1.05
N GLY A 542 5.59 -7.40 -1.89
CA GLY A 542 6.99 -7.58 -1.49
C GLY A 542 7.27 -8.89 -0.75
N MET A 543 6.25 -9.69 -0.44
CA MET A 543 6.41 -11.02 0.19
C MET A 543 6.90 -12.05 -0.83
N THR A 544 6.28 -12.06 -1.99
CA THR A 544 6.67 -12.82 -3.16
C THR A 544 7.04 -11.88 -4.30
N ALA A 545 8.02 -12.24 -5.11
CA ALA A 545 8.42 -11.46 -6.26
C ALA A 545 8.94 -12.37 -7.38
N ASP A 546 8.65 -11.98 -8.60
CA ASP A 546 9.25 -12.60 -9.76
C ASP A 546 10.11 -11.59 -10.52
N TRP A 547 11.08 -12.06 -11.30
CA TRP A 547 11.91 -11.20 -12.11
C TRP A 547 11.14 -10.73 -13.35
N VAL A 548 11.33 -9.48 -13.74
CA VAL A 548 10.65 -8.88 -14.90
C VAL A 548 11.33 -9.31 -16.19
N HIS A 549 10.55 -9.79 -17.17
CA HIS A 549 11.02 -10.10 -18.51
C HIS A 549 11.24 -8.82 -19.32
N LEU A 550 12.32 -8.10 -19.03
CA LEU A 550 12.67 -6.91 -19.80
C LEU A 550 13.06 -7.29 -21.25
N PRO A 551 12.72 -6.46 -22.26
CA PRO A 551 13.09 -6.72 -23.65
C PRO A 551 14.61 -6.89 -23.81
N TYR A 552 15.04 -7.88 -24.58
CA TYR A 552 16.48 -8.12 -24.81
C TYR A 552 17.19 -6.94 -25.45
N GLU A 553 16.53 -6.22 -26.35
CA GLU A 553 17.04 -5.00 -26.98
C GLU A 553 17.28 -3.90 -25.95
N PHE A 554 16.38 -3.76 -24.97
CA PHE A 554 16.56 -2.83 -23.85
C PHE A 554 17.77 -3.23 -23.00
N LEU A 555 17.91 -4.49 -22.61
CA LEU A 555 19.04 -4.99 -21.81
C LEU A 555 20.36 -4.79 -22.57
N ALA A 556 20.39 -5.08 -23.87
CA ALA A 556 21.56 -4.86 -24.71
C ALA A 556 21.95 -3.38 -24.79
N LYS A 557 20.96 -2.48 -24.96
CA LYS A 557 21.17 -1.03 -24.99
C LYS A 557 21.74 -0.50 -23.68
N VAL A 558 21.14 -0.90 -22.55
CA VAL A 558 21.58 -0.49 -21.21
C VAL A 558 22.97 -1.02 -20.91
N SER A 559 23.24 -2.31 -21.17
CA SER A 559 24.55 -2.93 -20.99
C SER A 559 25.63 -2.19 -21.77
N ASN A 560 25.37 -1.87 -23.04
CA ASN A 560 26.29 -1.11 -23.88
C ASN A 560 26.54 0.31 -23.34
N GLN A 561 25.50 1.00 -22.88
CA GLN A 561 25.63 2.32 -22.27
C GLN A 561 26.47 2.30 -20.98
N ILE A 562 26.23 1.30 -20.11
CA ILE A 562 26.99 1.15 -18.85
C ILE A 562 28.47 0.94 -19.16
N ILE A 563 28.82 -0.04 -20.00
CA ILE A 563 30.21 -0.38 -20.32
C ILE A 563 30.95 0.81 -20.97
N ASN A 564 30.27 1.56 -21.83
CA ASN A 564 30.91 2.68 -22.54
C ASN A 564 31.02 3.96 -21.71
N LYS A 565 30.13 4.19 -20.75
CA LYS A 565 30.06 5.47 -20.01
C LYS A 565 30.58 5.37 -18.57
N VAL A 566 30.57 4.19 -17.96
CA VAL A 566 30.98 4.02 -16.56
C VAL A 566 32.35 3.36 -16.50
N LYS A 567 33.37 4.16 -16.20
CA LYS A 567 34.74 3.63 -15.98
C LYS A 567 34.76 2.72 -14.77
N GLY A 568 35.40 1.57 -14.90
CA GLY A 568 35.55 0.57 -13.86
C GLY A 568 34.54 -0.59 -13.96
N VAL A 569 33.72 -0.63 -15.03
CA VAL A 569 32.77 -1.72 -15.31
C VAL A 569 32.95 -2.23 -16.72
N ASN A 570 33.21 -3.53 -16.86
CA ASN A 570 33.35 -4.19 -18.17
C ASN A 570 32.37 -5.33 -18.41
N ARG A 571 31.48 -5.61 -17.44
CA ARG A 571 30.49 -6.69 -17.57
C ARG A 571 29.19 -6.37 -16.86
N VAL A 572 28.08 -6.64 -17.55
CA VAL A 572 26.72 -6.50 -17.02
C VAL A 572 26.05 -7.87 -17.07
N VAL A 573 25.36 -8.27 -15.99
CA VAL A 573 24.52 -9.47 -15.89
C VAL A 573 23.11 -9.06 -15.48
N TYR A 574 22.13 -9.93 -15.73
CA TYR A 574 20.74 -9.72 -15.30
C TYR A 574 20.34 -10.84 -14.35
N ASP A 575 19.82 -10.48 -13.16
CA ASP A 575 19.36 -11.44 -12.16
C ASP A 575 17.93 -11.90 -12.46
N ILE A 576 17.78 -13.20 -12.69
CA ILE A 576 16.52 -13.88 -13.04
C ILE A 576 15.98 -14.75 -11.90
N SER A 577 16.31 -14.41 -10.66
CA SER A 577 15.89 -15.19 -9.49
C SER A 577 14.59 -14.68 -8.92
N SER A 578 13.64 -15.59 -8.62
CA SER A 578 12.36 -15.30 -7.97
C SER A 578 12.50 -15.32 -6.44
N LYS A 579 11.61 -14.62 -5.74
CA LYS A 579 11.48 -14.68 -4.28
C LYS A 579 10.19 -15.44 -3.92
N PRO A 580 10.26 -16.54 -3.17
CA PRO A 580 11.43 -17.28 -2.79
C PRO A 580 12.08 -18.04 -3.95
N PRO A 581 13.32 -18.62 -3.87
CA PRO A 581 14.18 -18.65 -2.67
C PRO A 581 15.07 -17.42 -2.49
N ALA A 582 15.25 -16.59 -3.55
CA ALA A 582 16.04 -15.36 -3.43
C ALA A 582 15.29 -14.28 -2.63
N THR A 583 15.99 -13.19 -2.32
CA THR A 583 15.42 -11.95 -1.78
C THR A 583 15.31 -10.91 -2.89
N ILE A 584 14.61 -9.79 -2.63
CA ILE A 584 14.53 -8.69 -3.61
C ILE A 584 15.87 -7.95 -3.65
N GLU A 585 16.39 -7.53 -2.48
CA GLU A 585 17.75 -7.00 -2.35
C GLU A 585 18.74 -8.16 -2.14
N TRP A 586 20.00 -7.97 -2.51
CA TRP A 586 21.03 -9.01 -2.40
C TRP A 586 21.69 -9.08 -1.01
N GLU A 587 21.70 -7.97 -0.25
CA GLU A 587 22.16 -7.89 1.15
C GLU A 587 21.09 -7.39 2.11
#